data_d535f23da4b1294313509a1bdb220ae5
#
_entry.id   d535f23da4b1294313509a1bdb220ae5
#
_cell.length_a   1.000
_cell.length_b   1.000
_cell.length_c   1.000
_cell.angle_alpha   90.00
_cell.angle_beta   90.00
_cell.angle_gamma   90.00
#
_symmetry.space_group_name_H-M   'P 1'
#
loop_
_entity.id
_entity.type
_entity.pdbx_description
1 polymer ?
#
loop_
_entity_poly.entity_id
_entity_poly.type
_entity_poly.pdbx_seq_one_letter_code
_entity_poly.pdbx_strand_id
1 'polypeptide(L)'
;MSSPIEVAEITEVTPEVLEAFERLIPQLSRSNPPPTPDELNAMVRSKATIVLVARDPAQDGEIVGSLSLVLFRIPTGVRAWIEDVVVDEAARGKGVGEALNRFALDRARSGGARTVDLTSRPSREAANRLYQRLGFVERETNVYRYDL
;
A
#
# COMPACT_ATOMS: atom_id res chain seq x y z
N MET A 1 10.29 -25.20 -0.59
CA MET A 1 10.20 -23.79 -1.02
C MET A 1 8.88 -23.20 -0.60
N SER A 2 8.90 -22.04 0.00
CA SER A 2 7.68 -21.31 0.30
C SER A 2 7.08 -20.74 -0.99
N SER A 3 5.75 -20.76 -1.10
CA SER A 3 5.06 -20.10 -2.21
C SER A 3 5.24 -18.58 -2.11
N PRO A 4 5.35 -17.89 -3.24
CA PRO A 4 5.50 -16.43 -3.21
C PRO A 4 4.25 -15.74 -2.68
N ILE A 5 4.45 -14.57 -2.09
CA ILE A 5 3.34 -13.71 -1.67
C ILE A 5 2.55 -13.29 -2.91
N GLU A 6 1.24 -13.39 -2.83
CA GLU A 6 0.33 -13.04 -3.92
C GLU A 6 -0.29 -11.68 -3.65
N VAL A 7 -0.16 -10.76 -4.60
CA VAL A 7 -0.74 -9.42 -4.50
C VAL A 7 -1.86 -9.27 -5.52
N ALA A 8 -2.96 -8.68 -5.10
CA ALA A 8 -4.09 -8.42 -5.98
C ALA A 8 -4.75 -7.09 -5.65
N GLU A 9 -5.36 -6.49 -6.67
CA GLU A 9 -6.20 -5.31 -6.52
C GLU A 9 -7.58 -5.73 -6.04
N ILE A 10 -8.09 -5.06 -5.01
CA ILE A 10 -9.44 -5.31 -4.51
C ILE A 10 -10.43 -4.54 -5.36
N THR A 11 -11.42 -5.24 -5.89
CA THR A 11 -12.50 -4.65 -6.67
C THR A 11 -13.85 -4.75 -5.95
N GLU A 12 -13.89 -5.47 -4.84
CA GLU A 12 -15.10 -5.72 -4.07
C GLU A 12 -14.76 -5.84 -2.58
N VAL A 13 -15.61 -5.27 -1.73
CA VAL A 13 -15.45 -5.36 -0.27
C VAL A 13 -16.16 -6.62 0.23
N THR A 14 -15.37 -7.55 0.75
CA THR A 14 -15.85 -8.80 1.33
C THR A 14 -15.68 -8.79 2.85
N PRO A 15 -16.37 -9.68 3.59
CA PRO A 15 -16.14 -9.81 5.03
C PRO A 15 -14.68 -10.09 5.38
N GLU A 16 -13.98 -10.86 4.55
CA GLU A 16 -12.55 -11.13 4.73
C GLU A 16 -11.70 -9.87 4.63
N VAL A 17 -12.00 -9.00 3.66
CA VAL A 17 -11.30 -7.73 3.49
C VAL A 17 -11.54 -6.81 4.69
N LEU A 18 -12.80 -6.72 5.14
CA LEU A 18 -13.14 -5.91 6.31
C LEU A 18 -12.38 -6.37 7.55
N GLU A 19 -12.37 -7.68 7.81
CA GLU A 19 -11.65 -8.25 8.94
C GLU A 19 -10.15 -7.98 8.84
N ALA A 20 -9.59 -8.10 7.65
CA ALA A 20 -8.17 -7.82 7.44
C ALA A 20 -7.82 -6.38 7.78
N PHE A 21 -8.63 -5.40 7.37
CA PHE A 21 -8.38 -4.00 7.70
C PHE A 21 -8.56 -3.71 9.18
N GLU A 22 -9.53 -4.35 9.85
CA GLU A 22 -9.68 -4.25 11.29
C GLU A 22 -8.42 -4.73 12.04
N ARG A 23 -7.76 -5.75 11.52
CA ARG A 23 -6.55 -6.31 12.10
C ARG A 23 -5.29 -5.52 11.73
N LEU A 24 -5.19 -5.05 10.47
CA LEU A 24 -3.99 -4.40 9.97
C LEU A 24 -3.87 -2.92 10.35
N ILE A 25 -4.97 -2.17 10.29
CA ILE A 25 -4.91 -0.72 10.52
C ILE A 25 -4.38 -0.34 11.90
N PRO A 26 -4.75 -1.02 13.00
CA PRO A 26 -4.15 -0.73 14.30
C PRO A 26 -2.62 -0.92 14.35
N GLN A 27 -2.08 -1.76 13.46
CA GLN A 27 -0.63 -1.95 13.36
C GLN A 27 0.06 -0.82 12.58
N LEU A 28 -0.71 -0.06 11.79
CA LEU A 28 -0.23 1.08 11.02
C LEU A 28 -0.36 2.38 11.82
N SER A 29 -1.51 2.59 12.45
CA SER A 29 -1.83 3.83 13.15
C SER A 29 -2.64 3.53 14.42
N ARG A 30 -2.20 4.11 15.54
CA ARG A 30 -2.92 3.97 16.82
C ARG A 30 -4.03 5.01 16.96
N SER A 31 -3.94 6.12 16.22
CA SER A 31 -4.86 7.25 16.36
C SER A 31 -6.02 7.21 15.38
N ASN A 32 -5.91 6.44 14.30
CA ASN A 32 -6.95 6.33 13.29
C ASN A 32 -7.67 4.98 13.39
N PRO A 33 -9.01 4.98 13.46
CA PRO A 33 -9.75 3.72 13.45
C PRO A 33 -9.69 3.06 12.06
N PRO A 34 -9.93 1.75 11.96
CA PRO A 34 -10.11 1.10 10.67
C PRO A 34 -11.25 1.74 9.89
N PRO A 35 -11.22 1.70 8.55
CA PRO A 35 -12.31 2.23 7.75
C PRO A 35 -13.60 1.45 7.99
N THR A 36 -14.72 2.17 7.98
CA THR A 36 -16.04 1.54 8.00
C THR A 36 -16.29 0.81 6.67
N PRO A 37 -17.29 -0.10 6.60
CA PRO A 37 -17.66 -0.71 5.34
C PRO A 37 -17.95 0.30 4.22
N ASP A 38 -18.67 1.40 4.54
CA ASP A 38 -18.98 2.44 3.56
C ASP A 38 -17.73 3.18 3.09
N GLU A 39 -16.81 3.49 4.00
CA GLU A 39 -15.54 4.12 3.65
C GLU A 39 -14.69 3.22 2.77
N LEU A 40 -14.62 1.93 3.09
CA LEU A 40 -13.86 0.97 2.29
C LEU A 40 -14.48 0.80 0.90
N ASN A 41 -15.82 0.77 0.82
CA ASN A 41 -16.52 0.76 -0.47
C ASN A 41 -16.21 2.01 -1.30
N ALA A 42 -16.15 3.17 -0.67
CA ALA A 42 -15.79 4.41 -1.36
C ALA A 42 -14.38 4.34 -1.93
N MET A 43 -13.43 3.77 -1.19
CA MET A 43 -12.06 3.57 -1.66
C MET A 43 -12.03 2.67 -2.90
N VAL A 44 -12.70 1.53 -2.83
CA VAL A 44 -12.70 0.53 -3.90
C VAL A 44 -13.40 1.05 -5.17
N ARG A 45 -14.40 1.92 -5.03
CA ARG A 45 -15.11 2.52 -6.15
C ARG A 45 -14.41 3.74 -6.75
N SER A 46 -13.45 4.32 -6.03
CA SER A 46 -12.72 5.47 -6.52
C SER A 46 -11.89 5.10 -7.76
N LYS A 47 -11.95 5.92 -8.79
CA LYS A 47 -11.12 5.73 -9.98
C LYS A 47 -9.65 6.08 -9.71
N ALA A 48 -9.40 6.90 -8.70
CA ALA A 48 -8.04 7.35 -8.37
C ALA A 48 -7.35 6.42 -7.38
N THR A 49 -8.10 5.74 -6.52
CA THR A 49 -7.55 4.92 -5.44
C THR A 49 -7.60 3.44 -5.81
N ILE A 50 -6.45 2.80 -5.74
CA ILE A 50 -6.30 1.37 -5.99
C ILE A 50 -5.86 0.73 -4.67
N VAL A 51 -6.67 -0.19 -4.16
CA VAL A 51 -6.39 -0.88 -2.90
C VAL A 51 -5.77 -2.24 -3.23
N LEU A 52 -4.53 -2.45 -2.78
CA LEU A 52 -3.83 -3.71 -2.96
C LEU A 52 -3.82 -4.50 -1.66
N VAL A 53 -3.99 -5.80 -1.75
CA VAL A 53 -3.79 -6.72 -0.63
C VAL A 53 -2.77 -7.78 -1.00
N ALA A 54 -2.00 -8.20 0.00
CA ALA A 54 -1.05 -9.29 -0.13
C ALA A 54 -1.57 -10.50 0.65
N ARG A 55 -1.53 -11.66 0.02
CA ARG A 55 -1.92 -12.94 0.62
C ARG A 55 -0.72 -13.83 0.75
N ASP A 56 -0.66 -14.58 1.85
CA ASP A 56 0.40 -15.56 2.08
C ASP A 56 -0.16 -16.96 1.86
N PRO A 57 0.20 -17.64 0.76
CA PRO A 57 -0.27 -19.01 0.52
C PRO A 57 0.15 -20.01 1.62
N ALA A 58 1.25 -19.74 2.31
CA ALA A 58 1.70 -20.58 3.42
C ALA A 58 0.83 -20.40 4.68
N GLN A 59 -0.07 -19.40 4.70
CA GLN A 59 -1.01 -19.14 5.79
C GLN A 59 -2.46 -19.22 5.27
N ASP A 60 -2.75 -20.26 4.48
CA ASP A 60 -4.08 -20.50 3.90
C ASP A 60 -4.61 -19.33 3.06
N GLY A 61 -3.72 -18.54 2.47
CA GLY A 61 -4.10 -17.38 1.66
C GLY A 61 -4.60 -16.19 2.48
N GLU A 62 -4.28 -16.15 3.77
CA GLU A 62 -4.66 -15.03 4.63
C GLU A 62 -4.07 -13.72 4.13
N ILE A 63 -4.86 -12.64 4.22
CA ILE A 63 -4.39 -11.29 3.91
C ILE A 63 -3.41 -10.85 5.01
N VAL A 64 -2.17 -10.58 4.61
CA VAL A 64 -1.07 -10.26 5.52
C VAL A 64 -0.50 -8.86 5.28
N GLY A 65 -1.05 -8.12 4.35
CA GLY A 65 -0.60 -6.77 4.09
C GLY A 65 -1.51 -6.02 3.14
N SER A 66 -1.35 -4.70 3.12
CA SER A 66 -2.11 -3.83 2.23
C SER A 66 -1.28 -2.60 1.86
N LEU A 67 -1.61 -2.04 0.70
CA LEU A 67 -1.01 -0.81 0.20
C LEU A 67 -2.08 -0.05 -0.59
N SER A 68 -2.16 1.26 -0.39
CA SER A 68 -3.03 2.11 -1.20
C SER A 68 -2.20 2.85 -2.24
N LEU A 69 -2.58 2.69 -3.50
CA LEU A 69 -1.95 3.37 -4.62
C LEU A 69 -2.93 4.40 -5.19
N VAL A 70 -2.46 5.63 -5.33
CA VAL A 70 -3.29 6.70 -5.90
C VAL A 70 -2.72 7.09 -7.26
N LEU A 71 -3.57 7.08 -8.28
CA LEU A 71 -3.25 7.55 -9.62
C LEU A 71 -4.07 8.80 -9.90
N PHE A 72 -3.40 9.90 -10.25
CA PHE A 72 -4.10 11.16 -10.49
C PHE A 72 -3.46 11.94 -11.64
N ARG A 73 -4.31 12.68 -12.35
CA ARG A 73 -3.90 13.51 -13.47
C ARG A 73 -3.71 14.95 -13.01
N ILE A 74 -2.52 15.50 -13.29
CA ILE A 74 -2.23 16.92 -13.13
C ILE A 74 -1.79 17.49 -14.48
N PRO A 75 -1.65 18.81 -14.64
CA PRO A 75 -1.29 19.38 -15.95
C PRO A 75 -0.04 18.80 -16.59
N THR A 76 0.93 18.39 -15.77
CA THR A 76 2.21 17.87 -16.26
C THR A 76 2.21 16.36 -16.52
N GLY A 77 1.11 15.68 -16.28
CA GLY A 77 1.00 14.23 -16.56
C GLY A 77 0.28 13.46 -15.48
N VAL A 78 0.31 12.15 -15.60
CA VAL A 78 -0.25 11.26 -14.58
C VAL A 78 0.83 10.94 -13.56
N ARG A 79 0.47 11.02 -12.29
CA ARG A 79 1.34 10.70 -11.17
C ARG A 79 0.72 9.64 -10.29
N ALA A 80 1.57 8.92 -9.58
CA ALA A 80 1.14 7.95 -8.58
C ALA A 80 1.72 8.29 -7.22
N TRP A 81 0.98 7.91 -6.18
CA TRP A 81 1.37 8.10 -4.80
C TRP A 81 1.04 6.84 -4.00
N ILE A 82 1.96 6.41 -3.17
CA ILE A 82 1.76 5.25 -2.28
C ILE A 82 1.47 5.74 -0.87
N GLU A 83 0.40 5.22 -0.28
CA GLU A 83 -0.03 5.52 1.08
C GLU A 83 -0.34 4.25 1.86
N ASP A 84 -0.23 4.36 3.18
CA ASP A 84 -0.69 3.36 4.13
C ASP A 84 -0.23 1.93 3.81
N VAL A 85 1.07 1.77 3.66
CA VAL A 85 1.67 0.44 3.51
C VAL A 85 1.74 -0.22 4.88
N VAL A 86 1.08 -1.35 5.03
CA VAL A 86 1.10 -2.11 6.29
C VAL A 86 1.35 -3.58 6.01
N VAL A 87 2.22 -4.18 6.81
CA VAL A 87 2.50 -5.62 6.79
C VAL A 87 2.22 -6.15 8.19
N ASP A 88 1.42 -7.22 8.27
CA ASP A 88 1.12 -7.89 9.53
C ASP A 88 2.44 -8.28 10.24
N GLU A 89 2.54 -7.97 11.53
CA GLU A 89 3.72 -8.31 12.32
C GLU A 89 4.07 -9.80 12.21
N ALA A 90 3.07 -10.65 12.17
CA ALA A 90 3.26 -12.09 12.06
C ALA A 90 3.83 -12.52 10.70
N ALA A 91 3.81 -11.64 9.70
CA ALA A 91 4.29 -11.93 8.35
C ALA A 91 5.55 -11.14 7.97
N ARG A 92 6.15 -10.43 8.91
CA ARG A 92 7.40 -9.69 8.64
C ARG A 92 8.54 -10.63 8.28
N GLY A 93 9.42 -10.16 7.41
CA GLY A 93 10.57 -10.94 6.95
C GLY A 93 10.25 -11.93 5.85
N LYS A 94 9.02 -11.93 5.32
CA LYS A 94 8.59 -12.83 4.23
C LYS A 94 8.51 -12.16 2.87
N GLY A 95 8.94 -10.91 2.75
CA GLY A 95 8.92 -10.18 1.49
C GLY A 95 7.56 -9.58 1.11
N VAL A 96 6.65 -9.43 2.06
CA VAL A 96 5.30 -8.89 1.81
C VAL A 96 5.36 -7.44 1.33
N GLY A 97 6.13 -6.59 2.02
CA GLY A 97 6.30 -5.18 1.63
C GLY A 97 6.92 -5.03 0.24
N GLU A 98 7.91 -5.84 -0.07
CA GLU A 98 8.53 -5.85 -1.39
C GLU A 98 7.52 -6.25 -2.47
N ALA A 99 6.75 -7.31 -2.25
CA ALA A 99 5.75 -7.78 -3.21
C ALA A 99 4.68 -6.71 -3.46
N LEU A 100 4.18 -6.07 -2.41
CA LEU A 100 3.20 -4.99 -2.53
C LEU A 100 3.75 -3.82 -3.35
N ASN A 101 4.96 -3.37 -3.04
CA ASN A 101 5.56 -2.23 -3.73
C ASN A 101 5.89 -2.55 -5.19
N ARG A 102 6.39 -3.74 -5.49
CA ARG A 102 6.65 -4.13 -6.88
C ARG A 102 5.36 -4.15 -7.71
N PHE A 103 4.30 -4.70 -7.15
CA PHE A 103 2.99 -4.70 -7.82
C PHE A 103 2.49 -3.28 -8.03
N ALA A 104 2.64 -2.41 -7.02
CA ALA A 104 2.21 -1.01 -7.12
C ALA A 104 2.97 -0.27 -8.23
N LEU A 105 4.28 -0.48 -8.34
CA LEU A 105 5.09 0.13 -9.40
C LEU A 105 4.63 -0.32 -10.79
N ASP A 106 4.39 -1.62 -10.96
CA ASP A 106 3.91 -2.17 -12.23
C ASP A 106 2.52 -1.63 -12.56
N ARG A 107 1.63 -1.57 -11.56
CA ARG A 107 0.28 -1.04 -11.74
C ARG A 107 0.29 0.46 -12.09
N ALA A 108 1.15 1.23 -11.45
CA ALA A 108 1.31 2.65 -11.76
C ALA A 108 1.82 2.84 -13.20
N ARG A 109 2.78 2.04 -13.61
CA ARG A 109 3.33 2.08 -14.97
C ARG A 109 2.24 1.76 -16.00
N SER A 110 1.46 0.72 -15.78
CA SER A 110 0.37 0.35 -16.68
C SER A 110 -0.75 1.40 -16.71
N GLY A 111 -0.89 2.17 -15.64
CA GLY A 111 -1.85 3.28 -15.56
C GLY A 111 -1.35 4.59 -16.18
N GLY A 112 -0.15 4.58 -16.74
CA GLY A 112 0.41 5.75 -17.41
C GLY A 112 1.13 6.74 -16.49
N ALA A 113 1.35 6.38 -15.23
CA ALA A 113 2.07 7.26 -14.31
C ALA A 113 3.54 7.42 -14.74
N ARG A 114 4.04 8.64 -14.61
CA ARG A 114 5.43 8.97 -14.91
C ARG A 114 6.33 8.81 -13.71
N THR A 115 5.79 9.00 -12.52
CA THR A 115 6.51 8.89 -11.25
C THR A 115 5.61 8.27 -10.19
N VAL A 116 6.25 7.64 -9.20
CA VAL A 116 5.59 7.15 -8.00
C VAL A 116 6.31 7.74 -6.82
N ASP A 117 5.60 8.49 -5.99
CA ASP A 117 6.16 9.10 -4.79
C ASP A 117 5.56 8.48 -3.54
N LEU A 118 6.28 8.57 -2.45
CA LEU A 118 5.81 8.22 -1.12
C LEU A 118 6.59 9.03 -0.09
N THR A 119 6.08 9.11 1.13
CA THR A 119 6.83 9.66 2.24
C THR A 119 7.10 8.55 3.25
N SER A 120 8.27 8.60 3.88
CA SER A 120 8.67 7.65 4.90
C SER A 120 9.50 8.39 5.95
N ARG A 121 9.18 8.14 7.22
CA ARG A 121 9.94 8.76 8.31
C ARG A 121 11.36 8.18 8.35
N PRO A 122 12.37 9.00 8.68
CA PRO A 122 13.75 8.51 8.79
C PRO A 122 13.91 7.35 9.78
N SER A 123 13.07 7.30 10.83
CA SER A 123 13.11 6.23 11.84
C SER A 123 12.70 4.86 11.31
N ARG A 124 12.00 4.81 10.17
CA ARG A 124 11.59 3.54 9.55
C ARG A 124 12.71 2.98 8.67
N GLU A 125 13.78 2.57 9.32
CA GLU A 125 15.02 2.18 8.65
C GLU A 125 14.85 1.00 7.67
N ALA A 126 14.11 -0.03 8.10
CA ALA A 126 13.89 -1.21 7.25
C ALA A 126 13.08 -0.87 6.01
N ALA A 127 12.03 -0.05 6.16
CA ALA A 127 11.21 0.39 5.03
C ALA A 127 12.03 1.24 4.07
N ASN A 128 12.83 2.18 4.59
CA ASN A 128 13.68 3.03 3.76
C ASN A 128 14.71 2.23 2.98
N ARG A 129 15.31 1.20 3.60
CA ARG A 129 16.21 0.29 2.88
C ARG A 129 15.50 -0.45 1.75
N LEU A 130 14.25 -0.88 1.99
CA LEU A 130 13.45 -1.53 0.96
C LEU A 130 13.20 -0.59 -0.20
N TYR A 131 12.79 0.65 0.05
CA TYR A 131 12.52 1.60 -1.02
C TYR A 131 13.76 1.88 -1.86
N GLN A 132 14.91 2.07 -1.23
CA GLN A 132 16.18 2.28 -1.94
C GLN A 132 16.56 1.04 -2.78
N ARG A 133 16.37 -0.15 -2.24
CA ARG A 133 16.65 -1.40 -2.95
C ARG A 133 15.74 -1.59 -4.18
N LEU A 134 14.50 -1.10 -4.10
CA LEU A 134 13.56 -1.14 -5.22
C LEU A 134 13.83 -0.08 -6.28
N GLY A 135 14.71 0.88 -6.01
CA GLY A 135 15.06 1.94 -6.95
C GLY A 135 14.43 3.29 -6.68
N PHE A 136 13.71 3.44 -5.56
CA PHE A 136 13.26 4.77 -5.14
C PHE A 136 14.47 5.62 -4.74
N VAL A 137 14.44 6.87 -5.14
CA VAL A 137 15.50 7.83 -4.85
C VAL A 137 14.97 8.89 -3.89
N GLU A 138 15.70 9.12 -2.81
CA GLU A 138 15.35 10.19 -1.87
C GLU A 138 15.39 11.54 -2.57
N ARG A 139 14.30 12.32 -2.44
CA ARG A 139 14.19 13.63 -3.08
C ARG A 139 14.66 14.72 -2.14
N GLU A 140 15.40 15.68 -2.69
CA GLU A 140 15.74 16.92 -1.99
C GLU A 140 14.59 17.90 -2.16
N THR A 141 13.61 17.81 -1.29
CA THR A 141 12.38 18.61 -1.33
C THR A 141 11.78 18.70 0.07
N ASN A 142 10.92 19.67 0.28
CA ASN A 142 10.20 19.80 1.54
C ASN A 142 8.80 19.26 1.41
N VAL A 143 8.32 18.60 2.45
CA VAL A 143 6.93 18.14 2.55
C VAL A 143 6.25 19.01 3.60
N TYR A 144 5.15 19.66 3.22
CA TYR A 144 4.38 20.50 4.12
C TYR A 144 3.04 19.88 4.41
N ARG A 145 2.55 20.06 5.63
CA ARG A 145 1.21 19.63 6.03
C ARG A 145 0.46 20.79 6.65
N TYR A 146 -0.78 20.94 6.24
CA TYR A 146 -1.72 21.83 6.89
C TYR A 146 -2.87 20.97 7.44
N ASP A 147 -3.11 21.01 8.74
CA ASP A 147 -4.21 20.27 9.35
C ASP A 147 -5.50 21.08 9.25
N LEU A 148 -6.54 20.44 8.76
CA LEU A 148 -7.85 21.06 8.55
C LEU A 148 -8.79 20.85 9.73
#